data_e9f3fe3d7c39aa887e474386002a04ed
#
_entry.id   e9f3fe3d7c39aa887e474386002a04ed
#
_cell.length_a   1.000
_cell.length_b   1.000
_cell.length_c   1.000
_cell.angle_alpha   90.00
_cell.angle_beta   90.00
_cell.angle_gamma   90.00
#
_symmetry.space_group_name_H-M   'P 1'
#
loop_
_entity.id
_entity.type
_entity.pdbx_description
1 polymer ?
#
loop_
_entity_poly.entity_id
_entity_poly.type
_entity_poly.pdbx_seq_one_letter_code
_entity_poly.pdbx_strand_id
1 'polypeptide(L)'
;MKLKDLLIPLTALLLFVSCDLLSDPRPHSEYPGEEYVAWVEQIFAGGQQCDPKDDYTPPDTKKVLHSRGITVFDTDKQHLGTCAACGCPSYAAIHYALIHIDKVEKAAEIGFKLSEGPNRTL
;
A
#
# COMPACT_ATOMS: atom_id res chain seq x y z
N MET A 1 47.44 27.52 -42.32
CA MET A 1 46.43 26.83 -41.54
C MET A 1 46.46 27.36 -40.13
N LYS A 2 45.41 28.03 -39.78
CA LYS A 2 45.39 28.76 -38.52
C LYS A 2 44.78 27.85 -37.45
N LEU A 3 45.57 27.61 -36.40
CA LEU A 3 45.22 26.77 -35.25
C LEU A 3 43.96 27.25 -34.49
N LYS A 4 43.51 28.46 -34.84
CA LYS A 4 42.36 29.09 -34.20
C LYS A 4 41.00 28.46 -34.57
N ASP A 5 40.93 27.83 -35.70
CA ASP A 5 39.64 27.24 -36.19
C ASP A 5 39.39 25.83 -35.65
N LEU A 6 40.38 25.22 -35.00
CA LEU A 6 40.27 23.87 -34.44
C LEU A 6 39.82 23.88 -32.97
N LEU A 7 39.85 25.02 -32.30
CA LEU A 7 39.54 25.11 -30.86
C LEU A 7 38.08 25.39 -30.55
N ILE A 8 37.31 25.81 -31.53
CA ILE A 8 35.91 26.17 -31.34
C ILE A 8 34.97 24.94 -31.22
N PRO A 9 35.18 23.83 -31.95
CA PRO A 9 34.28 22.70 -31.81
C PRO A 9 34.51 21.89 -30.52
N LEU A 10 35.67 21.99 -29.89
CA LEU A 10 35.99 21.21 -28.70
C LEU A 10 35.32 21.74 -27.41
N THR A 11 35.15 23.06 -27.35
CA THR A 11 34.46 23.70 -26.22
C THR A 11 32.95 23.58 -26.26
N ALA A 12 32.39 23.48 -27.45
CA ALA A 12 30.96 23.28 -27.62
C ALA A 12 30.50 21.84 -27.25
N LEU A 13 31.39 20.86 -27.37
CA LEU A 13 31.06 19.47 -27.04
C LEU A 13 31.06 19.21 -25.54
N LEU A 14 31.74 20.02 -24.73
CA LEU A 14 31.79 19.87 -23.29
C LEU A 14 30.57 20.41 -22.55
N LEU A 15 29.73 21.19 -23.23
CA LEU A 15 28.54 21.78 -22.60
C LEU A 15 27.30 20.85 -22.61
N PHE A 16 27.33 19.78 -23.39
CA PHE A 16 26.18 18.88 -23.47
C PHE A 16 26.25 17.69 -22.49
N VAL A 17 27.34 17.49 -21.79
CA VAL A 17 27.53 16.37 -20.87
C VAL A 17 27.04 16.68 -19.45
N SER A 18 26.67 17.93 -19.18
CA SER A 18 26.39 18.36 -17.81
C SER A 18 24.95 18.13 -17.35
N CYS A 19 24.04 17.77 -18.24
CA CYS A 19 22.62 17.68 -17.87
C CYS A 19 22.20 16.32 -17.32
N ASP A 20 22.98 15.27 -17.53
CA ASP A 20 22.60 13.92 -17.07
C ASP A 20 23.06 13.62 -15.63
N LEU A 21 24.00 14.38 -15.11
CA LEU A 21 24.51 14.18 -13.73
C LEU A 21 23.63 14.78 -12.64
N LEU A 22 22.61 15.55 -13.03
CA LEU A 22 21.64 16.16 -12.13
C LEU A 22 20.30 15.42 -12.10
N SER A 23 20.22 14.24 -12.71
CA SER A 23 19.10 13.32 -12.50
C SER A 23 19.15 12.88 -11.05
N ASP A 24 18.35 13.56 -10.24
CA ASP A 24 18.14 13.21 -8.85
C ASP A 24 17.77 11.73 -8.78
N PRO A 25 18.59 10.85 -8.18
CA PRO A 25 18.24 9.48 -7.94
C PRO A 25 17.21 9.44 -6.80
N ARG A 26 16.03 10.02 -7.03
CA ARG A 26 14.92 9.75 -6.14
C ARG A 26 14.73 8.24 -6.16
N PRO A 27 14.76 7.59 -5.01
CA PRO A 27 14.31 6.23 -4.94
C PRO A 27 12.91 6.26 -5.55
N HIS A 28 12.73 5.54 -6.64
CA HIS A 28 11.42 5.30 -7.17
C HIS A 28 10.59 4.83 -5.99
N SER A 29 9.71 5.68 -5.51
CA SER A 29 8.74 5.29 -4.53
C SER A 29 8.08 4.05 -5.13
N GLU A 30 8.21 2.91 -4.48
CA GLU A 30 7.56 1.65 -4.91
C GLU A 30 6.04 1.79 -4.93
N TYR A 31 5.55 2.97 -4.59
CA TYR A 31 4.14 3.30 -4.58
C TYR A 31 3.70 3.65 -6.00
N PRO A 32 2.96 2.78 -6.67
CA PRO A 32 2.32 3.12 -7.94
C PRO A 32 1.37 4.29 -7.70
N GLY A 33 1.21 5.15 -8.69
CA GLY A 33 0.28 6.28 -8.59
C GLY A 33 -1.13 5.83 -8.18
N GLU A 34 -1.93 6.76 -7.64
CA GLU A 34 -3.28 6.47 -7.13
C GLU A 34 -4.19 5.77 -8.14
N GLU A 35 -3.94 5.96 -9.43
CA GLU A 35 -4.68 5.32 -10.51
C GLU A 35 -4.44 3.79 -10.63
N TYR A 36 -3.36 3.29 -10.02
CA TYR A 36 -2.97 1.88 -10.10
C TYR A 36 -3.22 1.11 -8.82
N VAL A 37 -3.76 1.75 -7.81
CA VAL A 37 -4.04 1.12 -6.52
C VAL A 37 -5.52 1.22 -6.17
N ALA A 38 -5.96 0.29 -5.35
CA ALA A 38 -7.33 0.28 -4.85
C ALA A 38 -7.34 -0.20 -3.39
N TRP A 39 -8.24 0.35 -2.61
CA TRP A 39 -8.53 -0.16 -1.29
C TRP A 39 -9.40 -1.41 -1.37
N VAL A 40 -9.05 -2.39 -0.59
CA VAL A 40 -9.90 -3.56 -0.32
C VAL A 40 -10.13 -3.67 1.18
N GLU A 41 -11.23 -4.28 1.56
CA GLU A 41 -11.61 -4.43 2.96
C GLU A 41 -12.13 -5.82 3.26
N GLN A 42 -11.94 -6.26 4.50
CA GLN A 42 -12.57 -7.44 5.06
C GLN A 42 -12.90 -7.20 6.53
N ILE A 43 -14.07 -7.66 6.95
CA ILE A 43 -14.48 -7.62 8.36
C ILE A 43 -13.94 -8.86 9.05
N PHE A 44 -13.24 -8.65 10.16
CA PHE A 44 -12.85 -9.73 11.08
C PHE A 44 -13.57 -9.53 12.40
N ALA A 45 -14.21 -10.59 12.85
CA ALA A 45 -14.89 -10.62 14.13
C ALA A 45 -14.64 -11.97 14.80
N GLY A 46 -14.46 -11.96 16.09
CA GLY A 46 -14.21 -13.19 16.86
C GLY A 46 -14.09 -12.93 18.35
N GLY A 47 -13.81 -14.00 19.09
CA GLY A 47 -13.76 -13.97 20.54
C GLY A 47 -15.17 -13.98 21.16
N GLN A 48 -15.23 -13.90 22.46
CA GLN A 48 -16.46 -13.84 23.25
C GLN A 48 -16.30 -12.88 24.44
N GLN A 49 -17.29 -12.01 24.63
CA GLN A 49 -17.24 -10.96 25.66
C GLN A 49 -17.08 -11.48 27.10
N CYS A 50 -17.67 -12.61 27.43
CA CYS A 50 -17.68 -13.14 28.79
C CYS A 50 -16.65 -14.25 29.03
N ASP A 51 -15.80 -14.56 28.06
CA ASP A 51 -14.78 -15.58 28.21
C ASP A 51 -13.52 -14.99 28.85
N PRO A 52 -13.15 -15.39 30.08
CA PRO A 52 -11.92 -14.89 30.70
C PRO A 52 -10.64 -15.40 30.03
N LYS A 53 -10.75 -16.38 29.14
CA LYS A 53 -9.66 -16.95 28.34
C LYS A 53 -9.68 -16.49 26.89
N ASP A 54 -10.47 -15.44 26.59
CA ASP A 54 -10.56 -14.92 25.24
C ASP A 54 -9.20 -14.37 24.79
N ASP A 55 -8.57 -15.11 23.92
CA ASP A 55 -7.28 -14.81 23.31
C ASP A 55 -7.39 -14.58 21.80
N TYR A 56 -8.60 -14.28 21.31
CA TYR A 56 -8.80 -14.05 19.88
C TYR A 56 -7.87 -12.96 19.35
N THR A 57 -7.09 -13.33 18.36
CA THR A 57 -6.22 -12.43 17.62
C THR A 57 -6.65 -12.41 16.16
N PRO A 58 -7.04 -11.26 15.60
CA PRO A 58 -7.39 -11.17 14.20
C PRO A 58 -6.19 -11.48 13.31
N PRO A 59 -6.43 -12.02 12.10
CA PRO A 59 -5.35 -12.23 11.14
C PRO A 59 -4.63 -10.94 10.80
N ASP A 60 -3.33 -11.04 10.57
CA ASP A 60 -2.54 -9.93 10.04
C ASP A 60 -2.84 -9.77 8.55
N THR A 61 -3.57 -8.71 8.22
CA THR A 61 -4.04 -8.42 6.86
C THR A 61 -2.91 -8.41 5.84
N LYS A 62 -1.79 -7.79 6.18
CA LYS A 62 -0.63 -7.70 5.31
C LYS A 62 -0.03 -9.08 5.03
N LYS A 63 0.10 -9.91 6.06
CA LYS A 63 0.63 -11.28 5.92
C LYS A 63 -0.30 -12.16 5.11
N VAL A 64 -1.60 -12.07 5.34
CA VAL A 64 -2.62 -12.85 4.61
C VAL A 64 -2.57 -12.54 3.11
N LEU A 65 -2.56 -11.27 2.75
CA LEU A 65 -2.48 -10.85 1.34
C LEU A 65 -1.12 -11.19 0.72
N HIS A 66 -0.04 -10.96 1.45
CA HIS A 66 1.30 -11.26 0.98
C HIS A 66 1.52 -12.76 0.72
N SER A 67 0.92 -13.64 1.53
CA SER A 67 0.97 -15.10 1.32
C SER A 67 0.31 -15.54 0.01
N ARG A 68 -0.54 -14.69 -0.57
CA ARG A 68 -1.18 -14.90 -1.87
C ARG A 68 -0.47 -14.16 -3.02
N GLY A 69 0.72 -13.63 -2.77
CA GLY A 69 1.48 -12.89 -3.76
C GLY A 69 0.94 -11.48 -4.05
N ILE A 70 0.21 -10.91 -3.10
CA ILE A 70 -0.35 -9.55 -3.21
C ILE A 70 0.49 -8.60 -2.37
N THR A 71 1.12 -7.62 -3.02
CA THR A 71 1.84 -6.56 -2.34
C THR A 71 0.86 -5.57 -1.72
N VAL A 72 1.08 -5.23 -0.45
CA VAL A 72 0.27 -4.28 0.30
C VAL A 72 1.07 -3.01 0.51
N PHE A 73 0.54 -1.88 0.03
CA PHE A 73 1.20 -0.57 0.11
C PHE A 73 0.85 0.19 1.38
N ASP A 74 -0.37 -0.02 1.90
CA ASP A 74 -0.83 0.60 3.13
C ASP A 74 -1.92 -0.26 3.77
N THR A 75 -2.09 -0.14 5.08
CA THR A 75 -3.14 -0.82 5.83
C THR A 75 -3.78 0.15 6.82
N ASP A 76 -5.05 -0.10 7.12
CA ASP A 76 -5.77 0.63 8.17
C ASP A 76 -6.82 -0.27 8.82
N LYS A 77 -7.34 0.13 9.96
CA LYS A 77 -8.39 -0.58 10.68
C LYS A 77 -9.43 0.41 11.20
N GLN A 78 -10.67 -0.02 11.14
CA GLN A 78 -11.77 0.68 11.77
C GLN A 78 -12.49 -0.27 12.71
N HIS A 79 -12.39 -0.04 14.00
CA HIS A 79 -13.10 -0.86 14.98
C HIS A 79 -14.60 -0.63 14.88
N LEU A 80 -15.33 -1.74 14.90
CA LEU A 80 -16.79 -1.73 14.93
C LEU A 80 -17.28 -1.84 16.37
N GLY A 81 -18.42 -1.21 16.67
CA GLY A 81 -19.07 -1.39 17.94
C GLY A 81 -19.46 -2.85 18.15
N THR A 82 -19.17 -3.38 19.33
CA THR A 82 -19.59 -4.71 19.76
C THR A 82 -20.60 -4.59 20.88
N CYS A 83 -21.49 -5.58 20.98
CA CYS A 83 -22.44 -5.62 22.10
C CYS A 83 -21.77 -6.21 23.35
N ALA A 84 -22.28 -5.89 24.55
CA ALA A 84 -21.72 -6.31 25.82
C ALA A 84 -22.24 -7.70 26.29
N ALA A 85 -23.16 -8.32 25.56
CA ALA A 85 -23.70 -9.64 25.92
C ALA A 85 -22.66 -10.75 25.69
N CYS A 86 -22.78 -11.83 26.47
CA CYS A 86 -21.81 -12.93 26.43
C CYS A 86 -21.74 -13.65 25.07
N GLY A 87 -22.79 -13.59 24.26
CA GLY A 87 -22.78 -14.13 22.90
C GLY A 87 -22.16 -13.21 21.85
N CYS A 88 -21.77 -11.99 22.25
CA CYS A 88 -21.19 -11.02 21.33
C CYS A 88 -19.68 -11.24 21.13
N PRO A 89 -19.13 -10.93 19.95
CA PRO A 89 -17.70 -10.98 19.76
C PRO A 89 -17.00 -9.94 20.63
N SER A 90 -15.83 -10.29 21.14
CA SER A 90 -14.95 -9.33 21.85
C SER A 90 -14.21 -8.43 20.87
N TYR A 91 -14.04 -8.84 19.64
CA TYR A 91 -13.37 -8.12 18.58
C TYR A 91 -14.24 -8.05 17.34
N ALA A 92 -14.35 -6.87 16.76
CA ALA A 92 -14.87 -6.68 15.41
C ALA A 92 -14.24 -5.43 14.79
N ALA A 93 -13.68 -5.56 13.60
CA ALA A 93 -13.08 -4.45 12.88
C ALA A 93 -13.12 -4.68 11.37
N ILE A 94 -13.18 -3.60 10.63
CA ILE A 94 -12.91 -3.60 9.20
C ILE A 94 -11.40 -3.42 9.04
N HIS A 95 -10.79 -4.34 8.34
CA HIS A 95 -9.38 -4.26 7.95
C HIS A 95 -9.28 -3.81 6.50
N TYR A 96 -8.55 -2.74 6.28
CA TYR A 96 -8.31 -2.18 4.95
C TYR A 96 -6.90 -2.49 4.50
N ALA A 97 -6.74 -2.70 3.21
CA ALA A 97 -5.44 -2.80 2.57
C ALA A 97 -5.45 -2.08 1.22
N LEU A 98 -4.40 -1.34 0.96
CA LEU A 98 -4.17 -0.71 -0.33
C LEU A 98 -3.29 -1.63 -1.16
N ILE A 99 -3.81 -2.10 -2.28
CA ILE A 99 -3.16 -3.06 -3.16
C ILE A 99 -3.18 -2.57 -4.61
N HIS A 100 -2.41 -3.21 -5.48
CA HIS A 100 -2.48 -2.93 -6.90
C HIS A 100 -3.85 -3.32 -7.46
N ILE A 101 -4.43 -2.48 -8.32
CA ILE A 101 -5.77 -2.68 -8.87
C ILE A 101 -5.94 -4.04 -9.56
N ASP A 102 -4.90 -4.55 -10.20
CA ASP A 102 -4.90 -5.85 -10.88
C ASP A 102 -5.02 -7.04 -9.90
N LYS A 103 -4.85 -6.81 -8.61
CA LYS A 103 -4.92 -7.84 -7.56
C LYS A 103 -6.24 -7.88 -6.82
N VAL A 104 -7.17 -6.99 -7.13
CA VAL A 104 -8.47 -6.91 -6.46
C VAL A 104 -9.26 -8.23 -6.58
N GLU A 105 -9.30 -8.82 -7.77
CA GLU A 105 -9.98 -10.11 -7.97
C GLU A 105 -9.34 -11.23 -7.14
N LYS A 106 -8.01 -11.25 -7.10
CA LYS A 106 -7.28 -12.24 -6.31
C LYS A 106 -7.51 -12.07 -4.81
N ALA A 107 -7.61 -10.84 -4.34
CA ALA A 107 -7.99 -10.54 -2.95
C ALA A 107 -9.44 -10.96 -2.66
N ALA A 108 -10.35 -10.83 -3.63
CA ALA A 108 -11.73 -11.28 -3.49
C ALA A 108 -11.86 -12.80 -3.27
N GLU A 109 -10.95 -13.59 -3.83
CA GLU A 109 -10.92 -15.06 -3.62
C GLU A 109 -10.70 -15.44 -2.15
N ILE A 110 -10.11 -14.58 -1.37
CA ILE A 110 -9.82 -14.79 0.06
C ILE A 110 -10.69 -13.93 0.99
N GLY A 111 -11.76 -13.34 0.45
CA GLY A 111 -12.80 -12.67 1.22
C GLY A 111 -12.69 -11.14 1.31
N PHE A 112 -11.71 -10.53 0.66
CA PHE A 112 -11.63 -9.08 0.57
C PHE A 112 -12.56 -8.57 -0.55
N LYS A 113 -13.16 -7.41 -0.33
CA LYS A 113 -13.97 -6.73 -1.34
C LYS A 113 -13.42 -5.34 -1.63
N LEU A 114 -13.72 -4.83 -2.81
CA LEU A 114 -13.37 -3.46 -3.18
C LEU A 114 -14.01 -2.47 -2.19
N SER A 115 -13.25 -1.46 -1.81
CA SER A 115 -13.63 -0.44 -0.83
C SER A 115 -13.22 0.95 -1.31
N GLU A 116 -13.90 1.96 -0.77
CA GLU A 116 -13.47 3.35 -0.93
C GLU A 116 -12.32 3.71 0.03
N GLY A 117 -11.95 2.79 0.91
CA GLY A 117 -10.92 2.97 1.90
C GLY A 117 -11.44 3.50 3.24
N PRO A 118 -10.54 3.66 4.21
CA PRO A 118 -10.90 4.14 5.52
C PRO A 118 -11.35 5.60 5.48
N ASN A 119 -12.41 5.93 6.22
CA ASN A 119 -12.83 7.32 6.42
C ASN A 119 -11.79 8.04 7.28
N ARG A 120 -10.79 8.63 6.64
CA ARG A 120 -9.85 9.52 7.29
C ARG A 120 -10.49 10.91 7.38
N THR A 121 -11.32 11.15 8.39
CA THR A 121 -11.72 12.51 8.72
C THR A 121 -10.49 13.28 9.16
N LEU A 122 -10.16 14.24 8.34
CA LEU A 122 -9.09 15.21 8.64
C LEU A 122 -9.48 16.09 9.82
#